data_b0f29b224817c3f581caf734584e1de7
#
_entry.id   b0f29b224817c3f581caf734584e1de7
#
_cell.length_a   1.000
_cell.length_b   1.000
_cell.length_c   1.000
_cell.angle_alpha   90.00
_cell.angle_beta   90.00
_cell.angle_gamma   90.00
#
_symmetry.space_group_name_H-M   'P 1'
#
loop_
_entity.id
_entity.type
_entity.pdbx_description
1 polymer ?
#
loop_
_entity_poly.entity_id
_entity_poly.type
_entity_poly.pdbx_seq_one_letter_code
_entity_poly.pdbx_strand_id
1 'polypeptide(L)'
;MTREVTSLADLVTAIEALPCRPGRARRLVALAGAPGSGKSTLAELLVRALCAQGTSAAVVPMDGFHLDNRLLSEMDLLARKGTPESFDQAGFRRLIAAMAVDEEVIYPEFDRAQDIAIAGAARVDAGVEVAVVEGNYLMFDAPGWRDLAALWDVSVRVDVPRETLRERLVARWQAHGLNDAEAEARAEGNDLANADRVAAASLPVDVIWRGKTE
;
A
#
# COMPACT_ATOMS: atom_id res chain seq x y z
N MET A 1 -18.40 9.21 8.40
CA MET A 1 -19.10 8.72 7.17
C MET A 1 -18.07 8.55 6.08
N THR A 2 -18.00 7.40 5.45
CA THR A 2 -17.09 7.14 4.32
C THR A 2 -17.51 7.96 3.10
N ARG A 3 -16.57 8.68 2.49
CA ARG A 3 -16.80 9.50 1.29
C ARG A 3 -16.36 8.73 0.04
N GLU A 4 -17.15 8.73 -1.02
CA GLU A 4 -16.72 8.22 -2.33
C GLU A 4 -16.10 9.36 -3.16
N VAL A 5 -14.97 9.06 -3.81
CA VAL A 5 -14.19 10.00 -4.64
C VAL A 5 -13.79 9.32 -5.94
N THR A 6 -13.96 10.03 -7.05
CA THR A 6 -13.64 9.54 -8.40
C THR A 6 -12.64 10.40 -9.14
N SER A 7 -12.31 11.59 -8.61
CA SER A 7 -11.37 12.54 -9.22
C SER A 7 -10.14 12.73 -8.34
N LEU A 8 -8.96 12.76 -8.96
CA LEU A 8 -7.70 13.02 -8.26
C LEU A 8 -7.71 14.38 -7.56
N ALA A 9 -8.31 15.40 -8.18
CA ALA A 9 -8.42 16.75 -7.62
C ALA A 9 -9.22 16.75 -6.29
N ASP A 10 -10.33 16.00 -6.23
CA ASP A 10 -11.12 15.89 -5.00
C ASP A 10 -10.36 15.15 -3.90
N LEU A 11 -9.55 14.13 -4.25
CA LEU A 11 -8.72 13.41 -3.31
C LEU A 11 -7.61 14.31 -2.75
N VAL A 12 -6.92 15.06 -3.61
CA VAL A 12 -5.92 16.05 -3.22
C VAL A 12 -6.53 17.08 -2.27
N THR A 13 -7.66 17.69 -2.65
CA THR A 13 -8.37 18.66 -1.83
C THR A 13 -8.74 18.10 -0.45
N ALA A 14 -9.20 16.84 -0.40
CA ALA A 14 -9.55 16.18 0.86
C ALA A 14 -8.32 15.99 1.77
N ILE A 15 -7.15 15.67 1.21
CA ILE A 15 -5.90 15.49 1.97
C ILE A 15 -5.33 16.83 2.42
N GLU A 16 -5.35 17.85 1.58
CA GLU A 16 -4.85 19.19 1.92
C GLU A 16 -5.68 19.87 3.01
N ALA A 17 -6.97 19.59 3.06
CA ALA A 17 -7.87 20.11 4.10
C ALA A 17 -7.61 19.51 5.48
N LEU A 18 -6.84 18.39 5.59
CA LEU A 18 -6.54 17.77 6.87
C LEU A 18 -5.50 18.59 7.65
N PRO A 19 -5.77 18.96 8.90
CA PRO A 19 -4.76 19.55 9.75
C PRO A 19 -3.67 18.52 10.08
N CYS A 20 -2.41 18.94 10.14
CA CYS A 20 -1.40 18.12 10.78
C CYS A 20 -1.70 18.02 12.28
N ARG A 21 -1.77 16.82 12.83
CA ARG A 21 -2.07 16.61 14.25
C ARG A 21 -0.91 17.17 15.11
N PRO A 22 -1.19 17.78 16.28
CA PRO A 22 -0.14 18.26 17.17
C PRO A 22 0.87 17.17 17.52
N GLY A 23 2.16 17.50 17.46
CA GLY A 23 3.27 16.58 17.74
C GLY A 23 3.60 15.59 16.62
N ARG A 24 2.99 15.74 15.44
CA ARG A 24 3.38 14.98 14.24
C ARG A 24 4.30 15.77 13.34
N ALA A 25 5.29 15.07 12.76
CA ALA A 25 6.19 15.63 11.76
C ALA A 25 5.48 15.84 10.42
N ARG A 26 4.50 14.97 10.09
CA ARG A 26 3.76 14.96 8.82
C ARG A 26 2.39 14.28 8.93
N ARG A 27 1.58 14.49 7.90
CA ARG A 27 0.32 13.76 7.72
C ARG A 27 0.60 12.38 7.11
N LEU A 28 -0.04 11.34 7.63
CA LEU A 28 0.06 9.98 7.15
C LEU A 28 -1.23 9.57 6.42
N VAL A 29 -1.11 9.35 5.11
CA VAL A 29 -2.20 8.89 4.24
C VAL A 29 -2.05 7.40 3.99
N ALA A 30 -2.99 6.57 4.42
CA ALA A 30 -3.03 5.16 4.03
C ALA A 30 -3.75 5.01 2.70
N LEU A 31 -3.07 4.48 1.68
CA LEU A 31 -3.65 4.11 0.40
C LEU A 31 -3.71 2.59 0.29
N ALA A 32 -4.80 2.01 0.77
CA ALA A 32 -5.04 0.58 0.82
C ALA A 32 -5.72 0.07 -0.46
N GLY A 33 -5.41 -1.14 -0.88
CA GLY A 33 -6.08 -1.77 -2.01
C GLY A 33 -5.54 -3.16 -2.30
N ALA A 34 -6.36 -3.98 -2.94
CA ALA A 34 -5.99 -5.34 -3.34
C ALA A 34 -4.81 -5.36 -4.33
N PRO A 35 -4.12 -6.50 -4.48
CA PRO A 35 -3.19 -6.70 -5.60
C PRO A 35 -3.89 -6.37 -6.94
N GLY A 36 -3.23 -5.66 -7.86
CA GLY A 36 -3.81 -5.26 -9.14
C GLY A 36 -4.79 -4.07 -9.10
N SER A 37 -5.05 -3.48 -7.93
CA SER A 37 -6.00 -2.35 -7.82
C SER A 37 -5.49 -1.04 -8.44
N GLY A 38 -4.19 -0.90 -8.71
CA GLY A 38 -3.58 0.34 -9.22
C GLY A 38 -3.22 1.34 -8.11
N LYS A 39 -3.17 0.88 -6.83
CA LYS A 39 -2.84 1.73 -5.69
C LYS A 39 -1.48 2.43 -5.82
N SER A 40 -0.43 1.72 -6.30
CA SER A 40 0.92 2.31 -6.46
C SER A 40 0.91 3.43 -7.50
N THR A 41 0.24 3.22 -8.64
CA THR A 41 0.04 4.26 -9.67
C THR A 41 -0.72 5.46 -9.09
N LEU A 42 -1.79 5.21 -8.33
CA LEU A 42 -2.54 6.29 -7.67
C LEU A 42 -1.69 7.04 -6.65
N ALA A 43 -0.84 6.33 -5.87
CA ALA A 43 0.06 6.95 -4.91
C ALA A 43 1.03 7.93 -5.59
N GLU A 44 1.63 7.51 -6.71
CA GLU A 44 2.52 8.38 -7.50
C GLU A 44 1.80 9.58 -8.09
N LEU A 45 0.60 9.38 -8.66
CA LEU A 45 -0.21 10.48 -9.21
C LEU A 45 -0.60 11.47 -8.12
N LEU A 46 -1.00 10.96 -6.95
CA LEU A 46 -1.37 11.76 -5.80
C LEU A 46 -0.21 12.61 -5.28
N VAL A 47 0.97 12.00 -5.10
CA VAL A 47 2.18 12.72 -4.68
C VAL A 47 2.56 13.80 -5.69
N ARG A 48 2.56 13.48 -6.99
CA ARG A 48 2.82 14.49 -8.04
C ARG A 48 1.84 15.66 -7.99
N ALA A 49 0.55 15.36 -7.77
CA ALA A 49 -0.48 16.40 -7.70
C ALA A 49 -0.35 17.28 -6.45
N LEU A 50 -0.05 16.69 -5.29
CA LEU A 50 0.25 17.42 -4.05
C LEU A 50 1.46 18.33 -4.22
N CYS A 51 2.57 17.81 -4.76
CA CYS A 51 3.78 18.59 -5.02
C CYS A 51 3.54 19.73 -6.02
N ALA A 52 2.70 19.53 -7.04
CA ALA A 52 2.33 20.57 -7.98
C ALA A 52 1.53 21.72 -7.35
N GLN A 53 0.88 21.47 -6.21
CA GLN A 53 0.16 22.48 -5.40
C GLN A 53 1.03 23.09 -4.29
N GLY A 54 2.30 22.68 -4.19
CA GLY A 54 3.26 23.21 -3.21
C GLY A 54 3.36 22.40 -1.91
N THR A 55 2.60 21.31 -1.75
CA THR A 55 2.68 20.42 -0.60
C THR A 55 3.75 19.36 -0.82
N SER A 56 4.81 19.35 0.00
CA SER A 56 5.86 18.33 -0.08
C SER A 56 5.33 16.95 0.30
N ALA A 57 5.41 15.98 -0.61
CA ALA A 57 4.86 14.65 -0.40
C ALA A 57 5.80 13.55 -0.90
N ALA A 58 5.72 12.35 -0.29
CA ALA A 58 6.48 11.17 -0.69
C ALA A 58 5.61 9.91 -0.67
N VAL A 59 5.90 8.96 -1.57
CA VAL A 59 5.31 7.60 -1.54
C VAL A 59 6.16 6.71 -0.65
N VAL A 60 5.50 5.90 0.19
CA VAL A 60 6.15 4.90 1.03
C VAL A 60 5.47 3.54 0.82
N PRO A 61 6.08 2.63 0.07
CA PRO A 61 5.50 1.31 -0.18
C PRO A 61 5.65 0.37 1.02
N MET A 62 4.60 -0.39 1.29
CA MET A 62 4.63 -1.49 2.28
C MET A 62 5.53 -2.64 1.84
N ASP A 63 5.70 -2.82 0.54
CA ASP A 63 6.36 -4.00 -0.04
C ASP A 63 7.81 -4.20 0.45
N GLY A 64 8.51 -3.14 0.86
CA GLY A 64 9.84 -3.25 1.48
C GLY A 64 9.89 -4.07 2.77
N PHE A 65 8.74 -4.41 3.33
CA PHE A 65 8.63 -5.24 4.55
C PHE A 65 8.31 -6.71 4.28
N HIS A 66 8.41 -7.17 3.02
CA HIS A 66 8.39 -8.61 2.76
C HIS A 66 9.52 -9.30 3.52
N LEU A 67 9.20 -10.43 4.15
CA LEU A 67 10.21 -11.30 4.75
C LEU A 67 11.11 -11.89 3.66
N ASP A 68 12.39 -12.12 4.01
CA ASP A 68 13.36 -12.76 3.12
C ASP A 68 12.93 -14.18 2.75
N ASN A 69 13.23 -14.61 1.52
CA ASN A 69 12.85 -15.92 1.00
C ASN A 69 13.38 -17.09 1.83
N ARG A 70 14.55 -16.92 2.49
CA ARG A 70 15.09 -17.94 3.40
C ARG A 70 14.18 -18.14 4.61
N LEU A 71 13.76 -17.04 5.23
CA LEU A 71 12.84 -17.07 6.36
C LEU A 71 11.46 -17.61 5.96
N LEU A 72 10.94 -17.19 4.80
CA LEU A 72 9.69 -17.72 4.26
C LEU A 72 9.75 -19.23 3.99
N SER A 73 10.91 -19.73 3.53
CA SER A 73 11.12 -21.17 3.35
C SER A 73 11.12 -21.94 4.68
N GLU A 74 11.76 -21.39 5.72
CA GLU A 74 11.75 -21.98 7.08
C GLU A 74 10.33 -22.01 7.69
N MET A 75 9.46 -21.06 7.27
CA MET A 75 8.08 -20.93 7.74
C MET A 75 7.05 -21.66 6.85
N ASP A 76 7.48 -22.35 5.79
CA ASP A 76 6.61 -22.95 4.76
C ASP A 76 5.66 -21.92 4.08
N LEU A 77 6.10 -20.68 3.98
CA LEU A 77 5.32 -19.56 3.41
C LEU A 77 5.80 -19.07 2.04
N LEU A 78 6.92 -19.59 1.50
CA LEU A 78 7.50 -19.09 0.26
C LEU A 78 6.52 -19.14 -0.92
N ALA A 79 5.78 -20.23 -1.07
CA ALA A 79 4.78 -20.37 -2.14
C ALA A 79 3.58 -19.41 -1.98
N ARG A 80 3.42 -18.85 -0.77
CA ARG A 80 2.36 -17.91 -0.40
C ARG A 80 2.89 -16.49 -0.16
N LYS A 81 4.08 -16.18 -0.67
CA LYS A 81 4.65 -14.83 -0.58
C LYS A 81 3.66 -13.79 -1.13
N GLY A 82 3.47 -12.69 -0.40
CA GLY A 82 2.44 -11.68 -0.66
C GLY A 82 1.20 -11.81 0.23
N THR A 83 1.06 -12.91 1.03
CA THR A 83 0.02 -13.00 2.08
C THR A 83 0.39 -12.14 3.29
N PRO A 84 -0.57 -11.75 4.15
CA PRO A 84 -0.28 -10.91 5.33
C PRO A 84 0.80 -11.48 6.25
N GLU A 85 0.93 -12.82 6.31
CA GLU A 85 1.89 -13.55 7.14
C GLU A 85 3.32 -13.49 6.58
N SER A 86 3.48 -13.11 5.31
CA SER A 86 4.79 -13.02 4.65
C SER A 86 5.48 -11.66 4.79
N PHE A 87 4.99 -10.82 5.70
CA PHE A 87 5.55 -9.49 5.97
C PHE A 87 6.06 -9.36 7.42
N ASP A 88 7.11 -8.56 7.62
CA ASP A 88 7.49 -8.03 8.94
C ASP A 88 6.51 -6.92 9.35
N GLN A 89 5.35 -7.33 9.77
CA GLN A 89 4.28 -6.45 10.21
C GLN A 89 4.70 -5.56 11.40
N ALA A 90 5.42 -6.14 12.35
CA ALA A 90 5.85 -5.40 13.53
C ALA A 90 6.90 -4.32 13.17
N GLY A 91 7.83 -4.64 12.25
CA GLY A 91 8.77 -3.67 11.69
C GLY A 91 8.08 -2.56 10.94
N PHE A 92 7.11 -2.92 10.08
CA PHE A 92 6.30 -1.95 9.36
C PHE A 92 5.56 -0.99 10.30
N ARG A 93 4.89 -1.50 11.32
CA ARG A 93 4.19 -0.66 12.31
C ARG A 93 5.15 0.28 13.04
N ARG A 94 6.36 -0.18 13.40
CA ARG A 94 7.39 0.68 14.01
C ARG A 94 7.82 1.80 13.07
N LEU A 95 8.00 1.49 11.76
CA LEU A 95 8.32 2.50 10.76
C LEU A 95 7.22 3.57 10.68
N ILE A 96 5.96 3.16 10.57
CA ILE A 96 4.83 4.10 10.46
C ILE A 96 4.72 4.98 11.72
N ALA A 97 4.94 4.41 12.90
CA ALA A 97 4.96 5.18 14.14
C ALA A 97 6.12 6.20 14.19
N ALA A 98 7.33 5.80 13.77
CA ALA A 98 8.47 6.70 13.63
C ALA A 98 8.20 7.81 12.62
N MET A 99 7.64 7.45 11.45
CA MET A 99 7.31 8.39 10.37
C MET A 99 6.32 9.48 10.80
N ALA A 100 5.50 9.21 11.81
CA ALA A 100 4.58 10.18 12.36
C ALA A 100 5.27 11.29 13.17
N VAL A 101 6.45 11.03 13.77
CA VAL A 101 7.08 11.93 14.75
C VAL A 101 8.50 12.32 14.39
N ASP A 102 9.23 11.51 13.63
CA ASP A 102 10.62 11.78 13.27
C ASP A 102 10.70 12.64 12.00
N GLU A 103 11.65 13.57 11.97
CA GLU A 103 11.85 14.47 10.82
C GLU A 103 12.38 13.72 9.60
N GLU A 104 13.34 12.82 9.76
CA GLU A 104 13.87 11.96 8.71
C GLU A 104 13.69 10.49 9.08
N VAL A 105 13.25 9.67 8.13
CA VAL A 105 13.04 8.23 8.34
C VAL A 105 13.59 7.45 7.16
N ILE A 106 14.50 6.51 7.44
CA ILE A 106 15.05 5.57 6.46
C ILE A 106 14.20 4.29 6.47
N TYR A 107 13.89 3.76 5.29
CA TYR A 107 13.05 2.57 5.17
C TYR A 107 13.52 1.62 4.06
N PRO A 108 13.10 0.34 4.10
CA PRO A 108 13.44 -0.63 3.07
C PRO A 108 12.55 -0.47 1.84
N GLU A 109 13.10 -0.80 0.67
CA GLU A 109 12.34 -0.97 -0.58
C GLU A 109 12.39 -2.41 -1.07
N PHE A 110 11.40 -2.80 -1.88
CA PHE A 110 11.35 -4.13 -2.47
C PHE A 110 11.84 -4.11 -3.91
N ASP A 111 12.95 -4.81 -4.17
CA ASP A 111 13.43 -5.06 -5.53
C ASP A 111 12.66 -6.23 -6.14
N ARG A 112 11.76 -5.91 -7.08
CA ARG A 112 10.91 -6.92 -7.74
C ARG A 112 11.71 -7.83 -8.69
N ALA A 113 12.80 -7.34 -9.25
CA ALA A 113 13.62 -8.14 -10.18
C ALA A 113 14.43 -9.21 -9.44
N GLN A 114 14.89 -8.88 -8.23
CA GLN A 114 15.64 -9.78 -7.37
C GLN A 114 14.75 -10.53 -6.37
N ASP A 115 13.48 -10.13 -6.23
CA ASP A 115 12.50 -10.66 -5.27
C ASP A 115 12.94 -10.56 -3.81
N ILE A 116 13.62 -9.44 -3.43
CA ILE A 116 14.15 -9.18 -2.09
C ILE A 116 13.78 -7.80 -1.57
N ALA A 117 13.69 -7.68 -0.23
CA ALA A 117 13.66 -6.39 0.46
C ALA A 117 15.08 -5.90 0.72
N ILE A 118 15.37 -4.64 0.37
CA ILE A 118 16.67 -4.00 0.55
C ILE A 118 16.56 -3.01 1.71
N ALA A 119 17.25 -3.29 2.81
CA ALA A 119 17.25 -2.42 3.98
C ALA A 119 17.95 -1.09 3.69
N GLY A 120 17.36 0.02 4.18
CA GLY A 120 17.96 1.35 4.06
C GLY A 120 18.02 1.89 2.62
N ALA A 121 17.14 1.42 1.74
CA ALA A 121 17.15 1.76 0.32
C ALA A 121 16.49 3.11 0.01
N ALA A 122 15.63 3.60 0.89
CA ALA A 122 14.93 4.87 0.68
C ALA A 122 14.81 5.67 1.99
N ARG A 123 14.42 6.94 1.86
CA ARG A 123 14.18 7.83 3.00
C ARG A 123 13.02 8.79 2.73
N VAL A 124 12.36 9.17 3.80
CA VAL A 124 11.49 10.35 3.83
C VAL A 124 12.29 11.47 4.47
N ASP A 125 12.55 12.54 3.73
CA ASP A 125 13.35 13.67 4.19
C ASP A 125 12.58 14.54 5.20
N ALA A 126 13.31 15.29 6.01
CA ALA A 126 12.78 16.41 6.79
C ALA A 126 12.08 17.41 5.86
N GLY A 127 10.91 17.90 6.26
CA GLY A 127 10.12 18.82 5.45
C GLY A 127 9.13 18.15 4.48
N VAL A 128 9.11 16.82 4.37
CA VAL A 128 7.99 16.12 3.75
C VAL A 128 6.76 16.26 4.63
N GLU A 129 5.72 16.91 4.10
CA GLU A 129 4.49 17.24 4.83
C GLU A 129 3.44 16.12 4.77
N VAL A 130 3.49 15.29 3.72
CA VAL A 130 2.55 14.19 3.49
C VAL A 130 3.30 12.93 3.09
N ALA A 131 3.17 11.85 3.87
CA ALA A 131 3.61 10.52 3.47
C ALA A 131 2.40 9.71 2.99
N VAL A 132 2.38 9.37 1.71
CA VAL A 132 1.38 8.48 1.10
C VAL A 132 1.91 7.06 1.21
N VAL A 133 1.45 6.36 2.23
CA VAL A 133 1.82 4.95 2.45
C VAL A 133 0.88 4.07 1.64
N GLU A 134 1.41 3.21 0.77
CA GLU A 134 0.60 2.32 -0.05
C GLU A 134 0.86 0.84 0.29
N GLY A 135 -0.20 0.04 0.28
CA GLY A 135 -0.09 -1.39 0.54
C GLY A 135 -1.41 -2.13 0.60
N ASN A 136 -1.32 -3.47 0.56
CA ASN A 136 -2.51 -4.32 0.56
C ASN A 136 -3.20 -4.37 1.93
N TYR A 137 -2.43 -4.32 3.03
CA TYR A 137 -2.90 -4.67 4.36
C TYR A 137 -3.01 -3.49 5.33
N LEU A 138 -2.93 -2.25 4.85
CA LEU A 138 -2.94 -1.04 5.69
C LEU A 138 -4.22 -0.86 6.50
N MET A 139 -5.34 -1.39 6.00
CA MET A 139 -6.66 -1.36 6.62
C MET A 139 -7.22 -2.79 6.81
N PHE A 140 -6.36 -3.77 7.02
CA PHE A 140 -6.75 -5.18 7.19
C PHE A 140 -7.13 -5.46 8.64
N ASP A 141 -8.34 -6.00 8.87
CA ASP A 141 -8.85 -6.34 10.20
C ASP A 141 -8.35 -7.71 10.69
N ALA A 142 -7.05 -7.77 10.96
CA ALA A 142 -6.40 -8.94 11.55
C ALA A 142 -5.46 -8.51 12.69
N PRO A 143 -5.12 -9.41 13.63
CA PRO A 143 -4.20 -9.09 14.72
C PRO A 143 -2.90 -8.45 14.20
N GLY A 144 -2.51 -7.33 14.82
CA GLY A 144 -1.33 -6.53 14.49
C GLY A 144 -1.54 -5.58 13.30
N TRP A 145 -2.19 -6.00 12.20
CA TRP A 145 -2.50 -5.12 11.07
C TRP A 145 -3.53 -4.05 11.43
N ARG A 146 -4.58 -4.41 12.19
CA ARG A 146 -5.63 -3.47 12.62
C ARG A 146 -5.11 -2.30 13.44
N ASP A 147 -3.98 -2.48 14.14
CA ASP A 147 -3.37 -1.45 14.98
C ASP A 147 -2.82 -0.27 14.17
N LEU A 148 -2.59 -0.46 12.86
CA LEU A 148 -2.19 0.60 11.94
C LEU A 148 -3.27 1.67 11.78
N ALA A 149 -4.55 1.31 11.92
CA ALA A 149 -5.66 2.23 11.70
C ALA A 149 -5.58 3.49 12.57
N ALA A 150 -5.05 3.37 13.80
CA ALA A 150 -4.88 4.50 14.71
C ALA A 150 -3.76 5.47 14.29
N LEU A 151 -2.87 5.05 13.40
CA LEU A 151 -1.71 5.85 12.96
C LEU A 151 -2.05 6.78 11.80
N TRP A 152 -3.07 6.47 11.00
CA TRP A 152 -3.43 7.24 9.81
C TRP A 152 -4.15 8.54 10.13
N ASP A 153 -3.87 9.60 9.41
CA ASP A 153 -4.62 10.84 9.42
C ASP A 153 -5.82 10.76 8.47
N VAL A 154 -5.68 10.00 7.39
CA VAL A 154 -6.75 9.59 6.49
C VAL A 154 -6.47 8.23 5.88
N SER A 155 -7.51 7.45 5.70
CA SER A 155 -7.47 6.15 5.06
C SER A 155 -8.27 6.16 3.75
N VAL A 156 -7.63 5.72 2.68
CA VAL A 156 -8.21 5.62 1.33
C VAL A 156 -8.17 4.17 0.88
N ARG A 157 -9.30 3.62 0.45
CA ARG A 157 -9.36 2.30 -0.19
C ARG A 157 -9.59 2.45 -1.68
N VAL A 158 -8.71 1.85 -2.47
CA VAL A 158 -8.87 1.73 -3.92
C VAL A 158 -9.80 0.55 -4.19
N ASP A 159 -11.02 0.87 -4.62
CA ASP A 159 -12.11 -0.09 -4.83
C ASP A 159 -12.20 -0.44 -6.31
N VAL A 160 -11.88 -1.69 -6.65
CA VAL A 160 -11.88 -2.20 -8.03
C VAL A 160 -12.64 -3.53 -8.07
N PRO A 161 -13.55 -3.70 -9.05
CA PRO A 161 -14.27 -4.96 -9.21
C PRO A 161 -13.32 -6.17 -9.35
N ARG A 162 -13.69 -7.30 -8.72
CA ARG A 162 -12.87 -8.53 -8.73
C ARG A 162 -12.49 -8.99 -10.14
N GLU A 163 -13.40 -8.87 -11.09
CA GLU A 163 -13.13 -9.25 -12.48
C GLU A 163 -12.03 -8.39 -13.11
N THR A 164 -12.07 -7.08 -12.88
CA THR A 164 -11.01 -6.17 -13.34
C THR A 164 -9.67 -6.47 -12.67
N LEU A 165 -9.68 -6.84 -11.37
CA LEU A 165 -8.45 -7.31 -10.70
C LEU A 165 -7.90 -8.56 -11.38
N ARG A 166 -8.78 -9.52 -11.70
CA ARG A 166 -8.39 -10.76 -12.39
C ARG A 166 -7.73 -10.47 -13.73
N GLU A 167 -8.38 -9.67 -14.58
CA GLU A 167 -7.84 -9.26 -15.88
C GLU A 167 -6.44 -8.64 -15.76
N ARG A 168 -6.28 -7.69 -14.85
CA ARG A 168 -5.00 -6.99 -14.62
C ARG A 168 -3.91 -7.92 -14.08
N LEU A 169 -4.26 -8.84 -13.18
CA LEU A 169 -3.30 -9.78 -12.59
C LEU A 169 -2.86 -10.83 -13.60
N VAL A 170 -3.76 -11.36 -14.41
CA VAL A 170 -3.41 -12.30 -15.50
C VAL A 170 -2.49 -11.59 -16.50
N ALA A 171 -2.86 -10.41 -16.98
CA ALA A 171 -2.02 -9.64 -17.91
C ALA A 171 -0.63 -9.34 -17.33
N ARG A 172 -0.55 -9.04 -16.04
CA ARG A 172 0.72 -8.83 -15.34
C ARG A 172 1.60 -10.08 -15.36
N TRP A 173 1.05 -11.26 -15.08
CA TRP A 173 1.81 -12.50 -15.07
C TRP A 173 2.22 -12.93 -16.49
N GLN A 174 1.39 -12.68 -17.50
CA GLN A 174 1.77 -12.85 -18.91
C GLN A 174 2.95 -11.95 -19.30
N ALA A 175 2.93 -10.66 -18.86
CA ALA A 175 4.04 -9.74 -19.09
C ALA A 175 5.34 -10.17 -18.37
N HIS A 176 5.24 -11.01 -17.33
CA HIS A 176 6.39 -11.65 -16.64
C HIS A 176 6.80 -12.99 -17.30
N GLY A 177 6.21 -13.33 -18.43
CA GLY A 177 6.63 -14.48 -19.25
C GLY A 177 5.90 -15.80 -18.97
N LEU A 178 4.85 -15.80 -18.12
CA LEU A 178 4.02 -16.98 -17.92
C LEU A 178 3.07 -17.16 -19.12
N ASN A 179 2.78 -18.41 -19.48
CA ASN A 179 1.73 -18.70 -20.45
C ASN A 179 0.33 -18.47 -19.82
N ASP A 180 -0.72 -18.50 -20.64
CA ASP A 180 -2.08 -18.17 -20.21
C ASP A 180 -2.54 -19.01 -19.02
N ALA A 181 -2.35 -20.32 -19.05
CA ALA A 181 -2.77 -21.23 -17.98
C ALA A 181 -1.98 -21.01 -16.68
N GLU A 182 -0.67 -20.76 -16.79
CA GLU A 182 0.19 -20.45 -15.64
C GLU A 182 -0.14 -19.09 -15.05
N ALA A 183 -0.39 -18.08 -15.89
CA ALA A 183 -0.78 -16.73 -15.47
C ALA A 183 -2.13 -16.75 -14.72
N GLU A 184 -3.12 -17.47 -15.25
CA GLU A 184 -4.42 -17.66 -14.59
C GLU A 184 -4.26 -18.38 -13.26
N ALA A 185 -3.55 -19.52 -13.22
CA ALA A 185 -3.32 -20.28 -12.00
C ALA A 185 -2.61 -19.44 -10.92
N ARG A 186 -1.64 -18.63 -11.30
CA ARG A 186 -0.92 -17.74 -10.40
C ARG A 186 -1.81 -16.61 -9.86
N ALA A 187 -2.58 -15.98 -10.73
CA ALA A 187 -3.50 -14.91 -10.34
C ALA A 187 -4.59 -15.43 -9.40
N GLU A 188 -5.23 -16.56 -9.71
CA GLU A 188 -6.29 -17.13 -8.86
C GLU A 188 -5.74 -17.71 -7.54
N GLY A 189 -4.62 -18.43 -7.60
CA GLY A 189 -4.12 -19.19 -6.44
C GLY A 189 -3.52 -18.33 -5.33
N ASN A 190 -3.04 -17.13 -5.63
CA ASN A 190 -2.42 -16.26 -4.62
C ASN A 190 -2.99 -14.84 -4.62
N ASP A 191 -2.92 -14.13 -5.75
CA ASP A 191 -3.25 -12.69 -5.78
C ASP A 191 -4.73 -12.42 -5.51
N LEU A 192 -5.63 -13.14 -6.19
CA LEU A 192 -7.09 -13.00 -5.98
C LEU A 192 -7.53 -13.58 -4.64
N ALA A 193 -6.92 -14.67 -4.19
CA ALA A 193 -7.17 -15.19 -2.84
C ALA A 193 -6.82 -14.15 -1.77
N ASN A 194 -5.73 -13.39 -1.94
CA ASN A 194 -5.39 -12.26 -1.06
C ASN A 194 -6.35 -11.08 -1.22
N ALA A 195 -6.79 -10.77 -2.45
CA ALA A 195 -7.80 -9.74 -2.69
C ALA A 195 -9.11 -10.07 -1.97
N ASP A 196 -9.56 -11.31 -2.05
CA ASP A 196 -10.78 -11.79 -1.38
C ASP A 196 -10.63 -11.71 0.16
N ARG A 197 -9.44 -12.07 0.72
CA ARG A 197 -9.15 -11.91 2.16
C ARG A 197 -9.22 -10.45 2.60
N VAL A 198 -8.62 -9.54 1.83
CA VAL A 198 -8.66 -8.09 2.13
C VAL A 198 -10.09 -7.57 2.07
N ALA A 199 -10.87 -7.97 1.06
CA ALA A 199 -12.26 -7.55 0.92
C ALA A 199 -13.13 -8.04 2.09
N ALA A 200 -12.94 -9.29 2.53
CA ALA A 200 -13.71 -9.91 3.61
C ALA A 200 -13.38 -9.34 5.00
N ALA A 201 -12.17 -8.84 5.22
CA ALA A 201 -11.67 -8.36 6.50
C ALA A 201 -11.06 -6.96 6.40
N SER A 202 -11.81 -6.02 5.84
CA SER A 202 -11.39 -4.62 5.71
C SER A 202 -12.02 -3.76 6.81
N LEU A 203 -11.18 -2.98 7.50
CA LEU A 203 -11.65 -1.93 8.40
C LEU A 203 -12.39 -0.83 7.63
N PRO A 204 -13.28 -0.08 8.27
CA PRO A 204 -13.87 1.12 7.69
C PRO A 204 -12.78 2.12 7.27
N VAL A 205 -12.99 2.79 6.14
CA VAL A 205 -12.08 3.82 5.61
C VAL A 205 -12.77 5.17 5.52
N ASP A 206 -12.00 6.25 5.51
CA ASP A 206 -12.51 7.61 5.36
C ASP A 206 -12.96 7.88 3.91
N VAL A 207 -12.20 7.35 2.94
CA VAL A 207 -12.43 7.57 1.52
C VAL A 207 -12.43 6.23 0.76
N ILE A 208 -13.38 6.08 -0.16
CA ILE A 208 -13.35 5.03 -1.18
C ILE A 208 -13.03 5.70 -2.52
N TRP A 209 -11.92 5.28 -3.11
CA TRP A 209 -11.52 5.70 -4.45
C TRP A 209 -12.11 4.76 -5.50
N ARG A 210 -12.89 5.32 -6.44
CA ARG A 210 -13.44 4.63 -7.62
C ARG A 210 -13.10 5.32 -8.93
N GLY A 211 -12.08 6.18 -8.92
CA GLY A 211 -11.58 6.82 -10.13
C GLY A 211 -10.71 5.89 -10.97
N LYS A 212 -10.44 6.32 -12.20
CA LYS A 212 -9.44 5.65 -13.05
C LYS A 212 -8.04 5.97 -12.53
N THR A 213 -7.15 5.00 -12.62
CA THR A 213 -5.72 5.12 -12.28
C THR A 213 -4.84 5.06 -13.53
N GLU A 214 -5.47 5.25 -14.70
CA GLU A 214 -4.82 5.28 -16.02
C GLU A 214 -4.70 6.72 -16.52
#